data_040b553ed59e5762beb65399fc3fb776
#
_entry.id   040b553ed59e5762beb65399fc3fb776
#
_cell.length_a   1.000
_cell.length_b   1.000
_cell.length_c   1.000
_cell.angle_alpha   90.00
_cell.angle_beta   90.00
_cell.angle_gamma   90.00
#
_symmetry.space_group_name_H-M   'P 1'
#
loop_
_entity.id
_entity.type
_entity.pdbx_description
1 polymer ?
#
loop_
_entity_poly.entity_id
_entity_poly.type
_entity_poly.pdbx_seq_one_letter_code
_entity_poly.pdbx_strand_id
1 'polypeptide(L)'
;MTKSHRGELKLSFLLFDEIEKASDALWQLLLGILDKATLTLGDNRRVDLSQTVIFLTSNLRGGEITELMQGGRGFIQLKDMPAKGLNEKVERTAVEAARRKFSPEFMNLLDKVAVFHPLKCEELDEVLEIELRQVQRRLLDCATSPFQFRVTNEGRQFLLQEGTDRRYGARHLKRANERYVVCPMARLLATAQVRSGDVLLIDRHPGEEELAFIRDAEQRSSYAQMPFTMSNSRHLMTAEARG
;
A
#
# COMPACT_ATOMS: atom_id res chain seq x y z
N MET A 1 -34.42 -36.81 11.09
CA MET A 1 -33.55 -35.70 11.59
C MET A 1 -32.39 -35.55 10.61
N THR A 2 -32.56 -34.73 9.62
CA THR A 2 -31.53 -34.44 8.59
C THR A 2 -30.60 -33.36 9.14
N LYS A 3 -29.37 -33.73 9.48
CA LYS A 3 -28.30 -32.75 9.78
C LYS A 3 -27.93 -32.03 8.48
N SER A 4 -28.37 -30.78 8.36
CA SER A 4 -27.87 -29.85 7.34
C SER A 4 -26.39 -29.60 7.64
N HIS A 5 -25.49 -30.22 6.89
CA HIS A 5 -24.10 -29.78 6.82
C HIS A 5 -24.12 -28.46 6.01
N ARG A 6 -24.08 -27.33 6.70
CA ARG A 6 -23.58 -26.08 6.13
C ARG A 6 -22.11 -26.32 5.78
N GLY A 7 -21.83 -26.66 4.53
CA GLY A 7 -20.47 -26.72 4.02
C GLY A 7 -19.86 -25.33 4.13
N GLU A 8 -18.96 -25.13 5.06
CA GLU A 8 -18.10 -23.94 5.06
C GLU A 8 -17.30 -23.95 3.74
N LEU A 9 -17.52 -22.95 2.92
CA LEU A 9 -16.77 -22.77 1.68
C LEU A 9 -15.34 -22.41 2.10
N LYS A 10 -14.41 -23.34 2.01
CA LYS A 10 -12.98 -23.11 2.30
C LYS A 10 -12.33 -22.58 1.04
N LEU A 11 -12.21 -21.26 0.95
CA LEU A 11 -11.48 -20.60 -0.12
C LEU A 11 -10.03 -20.43 0.30
N SER A 12 -9.09 -20.87 -0.54
CA SER A 12 -7.66 -20.68 -0.34
C SER A 12 -7.14 -19.54 -1.23
N PHE A 13 -6.09 -18.85 -0.77
CA PHE A 13 -5.41 -17.82 -1.55
C PHE A 13 -3.95 -18.20 -1.72
N LEU A 14 -3.48 -18.21 -2.97
CA LEU A 14 -2.11 -18.51 -3.32
C LEU A 14 -1.50 -17.34 -4.08
N LEU A 15 -0.36 -16.83 -3.60
CA LEU A 15 0.35 -15.71 -4.21
C LEU A 15 1.71 -16.17 -4.73
N PHE A 16 1.95 -15.95 -6.02
CA PHE A 16 3.26 -16.06 -6.64
C PHE A 16 3.76 -14.65 -6.96
N ASP A 17 4.79 -14.23 -6.26
CA ASP A 17 5.36 -12.89 -6.41
C ASP A 17 6.54 -12.91 -7.38
N GLU A 18 6.63 -11.90 -8.27
CA GLU A 18 7.70 -11.73 -9.25
C GLU A 18 7.89 -12.93 -10.18
N ILE A 19 6.79 -13.42 -10.77
CA ILE A 19 6.78 -14.63 -11.60
C ILE A 19 7.70 -14.55 -12.84
N GLU A 20 8.05 -13.35 -13.30
CA GLU A 20 9.01 -13.18 -14.40
C GLU A 20 10.41 -13.70 -14.10
N LYS A 21 10.71 -13.94 -12.81
CA LYS A 21 11.98 -14.50 -12.33
C LYS A 21 11.92 -16.00 -12.09
N ALA A 22 10.76 -16.61 -12.32
CA ALA A 22 10.56 -18.03 -12.10
C ALA A 22 11.41 -18.89 -13.06
N SER A 23 11.83 -20.06 -12.59
CA SER A 23 12.49 -21.06 -13.42
C SER A 23 11.50 -21.74 -14.37
N ASP A 24 12.01 -22.35 -15.46
CA ASP A 24 11.19 -23.08 -16.41
C ASP A 24 10.40 -24.22 -15.74
N ALA A 25 10.97 -24.89 -14.74
CA ALA A 25 10.29 -25.92 -13.98
C ALA A 25 9.07 -25.37 -13.22
N LEU A 26 9.17 -24.18 -12.62
CA LEU A 26 8.04 -23.53 -11.95
C LEU A 26 6.98 -23.09 -12.98
N TRP A 27 7.39 -22.63 -14.17
CA TRP A 27 6.47 -22.30 -15.25
C TRP A 27 5.63 -23.50 -15.69
N GLN A 28 6.25 -24.66 -15.91
CA GLN A 28 5.53 -25.89 -16.26
C GLN A 28 4.56 -26.33 -15.16
N LEU A 29 4.97 -26.16 -13.91
CA LEU A 29 4.11 -26.45 -12.75
C LEU A 29 2.90 -25.53 -12.72
N LEU A 30 3.09 -24.21 -12.91
CA LEU A 30 2.02 -23.21 -12.92
C LEU A 30 1.01 -23.47 -14.05
N LEU A 31 1.48 -23.78 -15.24
CA LEU A 31 0.61 -24.16 -16.36
C LEU A 31 -0.27 -25.36 -15.98
N GLY A 32 0.33 -26.39 -15.38
CA GLY A 32 -0.42 -27.57 -14.91
C GLY A 32 -1.45 -27.26 -13.83
N ILE A 33 -1.13 -26.36 -12.90
CA ILE A 33 -2.03 -25.92 -11.84
C ILE A 33 -3.20 -25.11 -12.42
N LEU A 34 -2.90 -24.14 -13.30
CA LEU A 34 -3.90 -23.26 -13.89
C LEU A 34 -4.86 -24.01 -14.84
N ASP A 35 -4.36 -25.02 -15.55
CA ASP A 35 -5.16 -25.84 -16.48
C ASP A 35 -6.06 -26.86 -15.73
N LYS A 36 -5.50 -27.55 -14.72
CA LYS A 36 -6.16 -28.71 -14.09
C LYS A 36 -6.62 -28.48 -12.66
N ALA A 37 -6.35 -27.33 -12.09
CA ALA A 37 -6.59 -27.02 -10.68
C ALA A 37 -6.01 -28.09 -9.72
N THR A 38 -4.92 -28.75 -10.10
CA THR A 38 -4.34 -29.86 -9.34
C THR A 38 -2.82 -29.74 -9.31
N LEU A 39 -2.25 -29.91 -8.12
CA LEU A 39 -0.81 -29.98 -7.89
C LEU A 39 -0.42 -31.39 -7.46
N THR A 40 0.49 -32.03 -8.19
CA THR A 40 1.10 -33.31 -7.80
C THR A 40 2.41 -33.05 -7.06
N LEU A 41 2.50 -33.49 -5.83
CA LEU A 41 3.69 -33.39 -5.00
C LEU A 41 4.73 -34.47 -5.37
N GLY A 42 5.98 -34.29 -4.90
CA GLY A 42 7.07 -35.25 -5.18
C GLY A 42 6.86 -36.65 -4.60
N ASP A 43 5.94 -36.83 -3.67
CA ASP A 43 5.51 -38.11 -3.10
C ASP A 43 4.25 -38.70 -3.80
N ASN A 44 3.92 -38.22 -4.97
CA ASN A 44 2.74 -38.57 -5.79
C ASN A 44 1.37 -38.20 -5.16
N ARG A 45 1.32 -37.49 -4.05
CA ARG A 45 0.05 -36.94 -3.55
C ARG A 45 -0.46 -35.84 -4.45
N ARG A 46 -1.76 -35.83 -4.68
CA ARG A 46 -2.44 -34.78 -5.44
C ARG A 46 -3.15 -33.84 -4.49
N VAL A 47 -2.92 -32.56 -4.69
CA VAL A 47 -3.58 -31.46 -3.98
C VAL A 47 -4.60 -30.83 -4.94
N ASP A 48 -5.85 -30.77 -4.52
CA ASP A 48 -6.94 -30.11 -5.25
C ASP A 48 -6.90 -28.62 -4.95
N LEU A 49 -6.77 -27.79 -5.98
CA LEU A 49 -6.73 -26.35 -5.94
C LEU A 49 -7.98 -25.71 -6.59
N SER A 50 -9.04 -26.46 -6.84
CA SER A 50 -10.27 -25.98 -7.47
C SER A 50 -10.98 -24.87 -6.68
N GLN A 51 -10.73 -24.79 -5.37
CA GLN A 51 -11.24 -23.71 -4.49
C GLN A 51 -10.12 -22.72 -4.10
N THR A 52 -9.20 -22.46 -5.01
CA THR A 52 -8.06 -21.57 -4.76
C THR A 52 -8.09 -20.38 -5.71
N VAL A 53 -8.00 -19.18 -5.16
CA VAL A 53 -7.73 -17.96 -5.93
C VAL A 53 -6.22 -17.79 -6.03
N ILE A 54 -5.71 -17.72 -7.25
CA ILE A 54 -4.28 -17.62 -7.52
C ILE A 54 -3.98 -16.19 -7.98
N PHE A 55 -3.09 -15.53 -7.26
CA PHE A 55 -2.56 -14.22 -7.61
C PHE A 55 -1.13 -14.38 -8.12
N LEU A 56 -0.85 -13.75 -9.23
CA LEU A 56 0.46 -13.74 -9.86
C LEU A 56 0.88 -12.28 -10.01
N THR A 57 2.00 -11.87 -9.42
CA THR A 57 2.54 -10.52 -9.65
C THR A 57 3.73 -10.56 -10.59
N SER A 58 3.92 -9.49 -11.34
CA SER A 58 5.07 -9.33 -12.22
C SER A 58 5.44 -7.86 -12.37
N ASN A 59 6.74 -7.57 -12.39
CA ASN A 59 7.28 -6.24 -12.59
C ASN A 59 7.96 -6.13 -13.97
N LEU A 60 7.14 -6.20 -15.01
CA LEU A 60 7.61 -6.07 -16.39
C LEU A 60 7.66 -4.60 -16.79
N ARG A 61 8.83 -4.17 -17.32
CA ARG A 61 9.05 -2.82 -17.84
C ARG A 61 8.75 -1.66 -16.88
N GLY A 62 8.84 -1.90 -15.56
CA GLY A 62 8.66 -0.83 -14.57
C GLY A 62 9.52 0.41 -14.85
N GLY A 63 10.74 0.25 -15.37
CA GLY A 63 11.62 1.33 -15.81
C GLY A 63 11.06 2.10 -17.01
N GLU A 64 10.58 1.42 -18.05
CA GLU A 64 10.01 2.05 -19.25
C GLU A 64 8.70 2.77 -18.95
N ILE A 65 7.86 2.21 -18.10
CA ILE A 65 6.62 2.85 -17.63
C ILE A 65 6.95 4.11 -16.84
N THR A 66 7.97 4.05 -15.97
CA THR A 66 8.44 5.21 -15.20
C THR A 66 8.99 6.29 -16.12
N GLU A 67 9.76 5.93 -17.14
CA GLU A 67 10.26 6.87 -18.15
C GLU A 67 9.13 7.49 -18.98
N LEU A 68 8.13 6.71 -19.37
CA LEU A 68 6.93 7.22 -20.04
C LEU A 68 6.18 8.26 -19.19
N MET A 69 6.09 8.03 -17.86
CA MET A 69 5.41 8.96 -16.96
C MET A 69 6.24 10.21 -16.62
N GLN A 70 7.57 10.15 -16.74
CA GLN A 70 8.48 11.27 -16.51
C GLN A 70 8.68 12.17 -17.74
N GLY A 71 7.97 11.92 -18.85
CA GLY A 71 8.12 12.67 -20.10
C GLY A 71 9.32 12.20 -20.92
N GLY A 72 9.40 10.88 -21.15
CA GLY A 72 10.48 10.20 -21.84
C GLY A 72 11.02 10.89 -23.08
N ARG A 73 12.25 10.53 -23.48
CA ARG A 73 13.04 11.06 -24.62
C ARG A 73 12.34 10.93 -25.99
N GLY A 74 11.12 11.46 -26.11
CA GLY A 74 10.37 11.48 -27.36
C GLY A 74 9.53 12.74 -27.48
N PHE A 75 9.41 13.26 -28.67
CA PHE A 75 8.83 14.55 -29.09
C PHE A 75 7.36 14.84 -28.68
N ILE A 76 6.77 14.06 -27.77
CA ILE A 76 5.43 14.32 -27.23
C ILE A 76 5.59 14.67 -25.74
N GLN A 77 5.38 15.93 -25.42
CA GLN A 77 5.27 16.37 -24.01
C GLN A 77 4.01 15.73 -23.41
N LEU A 78 4.21 14.66 -22.65
CA LEU A 78 3.13 13.95 -21.93
C LEU A 78 2.43 14.84 -20.88
N LYS A 79 2.98 16.02 -20.59
CA LYS A 79 2.36 17.03 -19.73
C LYS A 79 0.99 17.53 -20.23
N ASP A 80 0.73 17.41 -21.51
CA ASP A 80 -0.50 17.91 -22.16
C ASP A 80 -1.54 16.81 -22.40
N MET A 81 -1.24 15.54 -22.04
CA MET A 81 -2.21 14.46 -22.18
C MET A 81 -3.15 14.42 -20.98
N PRO A 82 -4.46 14.29 -21.19
CA PRO A 82 -5.40 14.07 -20.09
C PRO A 82 -5.03 12.78 -19.36
N ALA A 83 -5.15 12.77 -18.03
CA ALA A 83 -4.77 11.65 -17.15
C ALA A 83 -5.34 10.29 -17.62
N LYS A 84 -6.52 10.29 -18.24
CA LYS A 84 -7.16 9.10 -18.81
C LYS A 84 -6.34 8.48 -19.94
N GLY A 85 -5.84 9.29 -20.89
CA GLY A 85 -5.05 8.78 -22.02
C GLY A 85 -3.68 8.24 -21.60
N LEU A 86 -3.10 8.80 -20.53
CA LEU A 86 -1.86 8.28 -19.96
C LEU A 86 -2.05 6.90 -19.31
N ASN A 87 -3.11 6.73 -18.55
CA ASN A 87 -3.45 5.45 -17.92
C ASN A 87 -3.68 4.35 -18.95
N GLU A 88 -4.45 4.62 -20.00
CA GLU A 88 -4.68 3.67 -21.09
C GLU A 88 -3.39 3.27 -21.81
N LYS A 89 -2.46 4.22 -21.99
CA LYS A 89 -1.14 3.93 -22.57
C LYS A 89 -0.28 3.05 -21.67
N VAL A 90 -0.29 3.32 -20.36
CA VAL A 90 0.40 2.50 -19.35
C VAL A 90 -0.15 1.08 -19.35
N GLU A 91 -1.47 0.91 -19.32
CA GLU A 91 -2.12 -0.41 -19.37
C GLU A 91 -1.74 -1.18 -20.62
N ARG A 92 -1.84 -0.56 -21.77
CA ARG A 92 -1.48 -1.21 -23.04
C ARG A 92 -0.01 -1.64 -23.06
N THR A 93 0.90 -0.77 -22.64
CA THR A 93 2.33 -1.07 -22.58
C THR A 93 2.63 -2.23 -21.62
N ALA A 94 1.99 -2.26 -20.46
CA ALA A 94 2.15 -3.33 -19.48
C ALA A 94 1.62 -4.68 -20.01
N VAL A 95 0.43 -4.69 -20.60
CA VAL A 95 -0.15 -5.91 -21.19
C VAL A 95 0.68 -6.42 -22.38
N GLU A 96 1.16 -5.53 -23.25
CA GLU A 96 2.07 -5.91 -24.34
C GLU A 96 3.38 -6.50 -23.82
N ALA A 97 3.93 -5.94 -22.73
CA ALA A 97 5.13 -6.49 -22.09
C ALA A 97 4.88 -7.90 -21.53
N ALA A 98 3.73 -8.11 -20.90
CA ALA A 98 3.32 -9.42 -20.41
C ALA A 98 3.20 -10.44 -21.56
N ARG A 99 2.54 -10.07 -22.66
CA ARG A 99 2.40 -10.93 -23.86
C ARG A 99 3.74 -11.26 -24.56
N ARG A 100 4.76 -10.41 -24.41
CA ARG A 100 6.11 -10.69 -24.93
C ARG A 100 6.91 -11.62 -24.01
N LYS A 101 6.67 -11.52 -22.69
CA LYS A 101 7.40 -12.30 -21.70
C LYS A 101 6.80 -13.67 -21.48
N PHE A 102 5.48 -13.77 -21.46
CA PHE A 102 4.75 -14.99 -21.14
C PHE A 102 4.18 -15.62 -22.40
N SER A 103 4.08 -16.95 -22.41
CA SER A 103 3.52 -17.66 -23.56
C SER A 103 2.04 -17.34 -23.77
N PRO A 104 1.52 -17.39 -25.00
CA PRO A 104 0.09 -17.22 -25.27
C PRO A 104 -0.79 -18.21 -24.48
N GLU A 105 -0.31 -19.45 -24.31
CA GLU A 105 -0.98 -20.46 -23.48
C GLU A 105 -1.21 -19.97 -22.06
N PHE A 106 -0.14 -19.49 -21.41
CA PHE A 106 -0.22 -18.96 -20.05
C PHE A 106 -1.17 -17.77 -19.97
N MET A 107 -1.07 -16.82 -20.90
CA MET A 107 -1.93 -15.64 -20.92
C MET A 107 -3.41 -15.99 -21.09
N ASN A 108 -3.72 -17.06 -21.80
CA ASN A 108 -5.09 -17.54 -22.00
C ASN A 108 -5.68 -18.25 -20.76
N LEU A 109 -4.85 -18.73 -19.85
CA LEU A 109 -5.29 -19.34 -18.59
C LEU A 109 -5.60 -18.30 -17.49
N LEU A 110 -5.28 -17.03 -17.71
CA LEU A 110 -5.55 -15.98 -16.75
C LEU A 110 -6.97 -15.43 -16.94
N ASP A 111 -7.78 -15.48 -15.89
CA ASP A 111 -9.14 -14.91 -15.90
C ASP A 111 -9.12 -13.39 -16.00
N LYS A 112 -8.13 -12.74 -15.37
CA LYS A 112 -8.04 -11.28 -15.32
C LYS A 112 -6.60 -10.80 -15.20
N VAL A 113 -6.27 -9.78 -15.97
CA VAL A 113 -5.02 -9.01 -15.84
C VAL A 113 -5.38 -7.63 -15.28
N ALA A 114 -4.72 -7.25 -14.20
CA ALA A 114 -4.84 -5.93 -13.59
C ALA A 114 -3.50 -5.21 -13.65
N VAL A 115 -3.51 -3.96 -14.09
CA VAL A 115 -2.32 -3.10 -14.14
C VAL A 115 -2.39 -2.11 -13.00
N PHE A 116 -1.34 -2.09 -12.17
CA PHE A 116 -1.19 -1.11 -11.11
C PHE A 116 -0.50 0.14 -11.65
N HIS A 117 -1.11 1.28 -11.39
CA HIS A 117 -0.56 2.59 -11.77
C HIS A 117 0.30 3.17 -10.64
N PRO A 118 1.28 4.02 -10.96
CA PRO A 118 1.98 4.80 -9.96
C PRO A 118 1.01 5.68 -9.16
N LEU A 119 1.26 5.76 -7.86
CA LEU A 119 0.42 6.53 -6.95
C LEU A 119 0.58 8.04 -7.19
N LYS A 120 -0.53 8.75 -7.11
CA LYS A 120 -0.58 10.23 -7.11
C LYS A 120 -0.28 10.78 -5.72
N CYS A 121 -0.06 12.09 -5.62
CA CYS A 121 0.23 12.74 -4.34
C CYS A 121 -0.90 12.55 -3.32
N GLU A 122 -2.15 12.64 -3.78
CA GLU A 122 -3.34 12.44 -2.92
C GLU A 122 -3.41 11.00 -2.39
N GLU A 123 -3.11 10.03 -3.24
CA GLU A 123 -3.11 8.60 -2.89
C GLU A 123 -1.95 8.27 -1.92
N LEU A 124 -0.80 8.95 -2.05
CA LEU A 124 0.32 8.82 -1.11
C LEU A 124 -0.04 9.38 0.27
N ASP A 125 -0.79 10.47 0.34
CA ASP A 125 -1.27 11.02 1.61
C ASP A 125 -2.28 10.06 2.28
N GLU A 126 -3.15 9.41 1.52
CA GLU A 126 -4.04 8.37 2.03
C GLU A 126 -3.26 7.16 2.57
N VAL A 127 -2.18 6.75 1.88
CA VAL A 127 -1.30 5.66 2.34
C VAL A 127 -0.60 6.05 3.64
N LEU A 128 -0.08 7.29 3.74
CA LEU A 128 0.52 7.79 4.99
C LEU A 128 -0.48 7.73 6.14
N GLU A 129 -1.71 8.14 5.88
CA GLU A 129 -2.79 8.09 6.86
C GLU A 129 -3.06 6.67 7.37
N ILE A 130 -3.09 5.68 6.46
CA ILE A 130 -3.26 4.26 6.82
C ILE A 130 -2.10 3.78 7.70
N GLU A 131 -0.86 4.12 7.34
CA GLU A 131 0.33 3.74 8.10
C GLU A 131 0.33 4.37 9.51
N LEU A 132 0.01 5.65 9.63
CA LEU A 132 -0.09 6.35 10.92
C LEU A 132 -1.18 5.74 11.80
N ARG A 133 -2.34 5.40 11.25
CA ARG A 133 -3.41 4.71 11.98
C ARG A 133 -2.97 3.32 12.47
N GLN A 134 -2.21 2.58 11.68
CA GLN A 134 -1.67 1.28 12.11
C GLN A 134 -0.71 1.44 13.29
N VAL A 135 0.15 2.47 13.27
CA VAL A 135 1.03 2.79 14.40
C VAL A 135 0.20 3.13 15.64
N GLN A 136 -0.81 4.01 15.51
CA GLN A 136 -1.68 4.38 16.61
C GLN A 136 -2.40 3.17 17.22
N ARG A 137 -2.91 2.27 16.39
CA ARG A 137 -3.57 1.04 16.84
C ARG A 137 -2.61 0.15 17.61
N ARG A 138 -1.39 -0.06 17.10
CA ARG A 138 -0.35 -0.84 17.79
C ARG A 138 0.01 -0.23 19.16
N LEU A 139 0.09 1.09 19.26
CA LEU A 139 0.34 1.77 20.53
C LEU A 139 -0.78 1.57 21.56
N LEU A 140 -2.03 1.57 21.12
CA LEU A 140 -3.16 1.34 22.00
C LEU A 140 -3.29 -0.12 22.45
N ASP A 141 -2.99 -1.06 21.54
CA ASP A 141 -3.20 -2.50 21.79
C ASP A 141 -2.04 -3.15 22.55
N CYS A 142 -0.79 -2.69 22.32
CA CYS A 142 0.41 -3.39 22.77
C CYS A 142 1.24 -2.63 23.81
N ALA A 143 1.01 -1.34 24.01
CA ALA A 143 1.83 -0.54 24.92
C ALA A 143 1.40 -0.72 26.39
N THR A 144 2.39 -0.89 27.28
CA THR A 144 2.17 -0.88 28.74
C THR A 144 1.60 0.47 29.21
N SER A 145 1.86 1.54 28.46
CA SER A 145 1.39 2.88 28.69
C SER A 145 0.79 3.43 27.40
N PRO A 146 -0.49 3.12 27.09
CA PRO A 146 -1.15 3.56 25.88
C PRO A 146 -1.27 5.09 25.86
N PHE A 147 -0.91 5.71 24.75
CA PHE A 147 -1.02 7.14 24.49
C PHE A 147 -1.48 7.38 23.05
N GLN A 148 -1.86 8.61 22.76
CA GLN A 148 -2.26 9.02 21.41
C GLN A 148 -1.25 9.99 20.82
N PHE A 149 -1.22 10.07 19.49
CA PHE A 149 -0.46 11.10 18.81
C PHE A 149 -1.23 11.69 17.64
N ARG A 150 -0.86 12.90 17.27
CA ARG A 150 -1.35 13.61 16.07
C ARG A 150 -0.15 14.13 15.30
N VAL A 151 -0.27 14.17 13.99
CA VAL A 151 0.75 14.73 13.12
C VAL A 151 0.21 15.99 12.47
N THR A 152 0.93 17.10 12.57
CA THR A 152 0.56 18.36 11.91
C THR A 152 0.66 18.24 10.39
N ASN A 153 0.13 19.23 9.67
CA ASN A 153 0.26 19.27 8.22
C ASN A 153 1.72 19.37 7.78
N GLU A 154 2.54 20.12 8.51
CA GLU A 154 3.96 20.29 8.29
C GLU A 154 4.71 18.98 8.52
N GLY A 155 4.37 18.26 9.59
CA GLY A 155 4.89 16.92 9.87
C GLY A 155 4.50 15.90 8.79
N ARG A 156 3.25 15.95 8.29
CA ARG A 156 2.78 15.09 7.19
C ARG A 156 3.53 15.37 5.90
N GLN A 157 3.70 16.63 5.54
CA GLN A 157 4.45 17.01 4.35
C GLN A 157 5.91 16.54 4.42
N PHE A 158 6.54 16.64 5.57
CA PHE A 158 7.87 16.11 5.80
C PHE A 158 7.92 14.60 5.57
N LEU A 159 7.01 13.84 6.19
CA LEU A 159 6.94 12.39 6.03
C LEU A 159 6.70 11.98 4.58
N LEU A 160 5.84 12.70 3.86
CA LEU A 160 5.62 12.48 2.43
C LEU A 160 6.88 12.78 1.61
N GLN A 161 7.58 13.88 1.90
CA GLN A 161 8.80 14.27 1.22
C GLN A 161 9.92 13.23 1.42
N GLU A 162 10.15 12.79 2.65
CA GLU A 162 11.17 11.79 3.00
C GLU A 162 10.77 10.37 2.56
N GLY A 163 9.46 10.10 2.56
CA GLY A 163 8.90 8.78 2.24
C GLY A 163 8.56 8.56 0.78
N THR A 164 8.67 9.56 -0.09
CA THR A 164 8.32 9.44 -1.50
C THR A 164 9.56 9.38 -2.36
N ASP A 165 9.84 8.23 -2.93
CA ASP A 165 10.80 8.05 -4.01
C ASP A 165 10.05 7.82 -5.32
N ARG A 166 10.37 8.58 -6.35
CA ARG A 166 9.75 8.46 -7.68
C ARG A 166 9.93 7.07 -8.31
N ARG A 167 10.94 6.32 -7.89
CA ARG A 167 11.24 4.98 -8.41
C ARG A 167 10.55 3.85 -7.64
N TYR A 168 10.33 4.05 -6.34
CA TYR A 168 9.89 2.98 -5.43
C TYR A 168 8.50 3.24 -4.81
N GLY A 169 7.87 4.36 -5.14
CA GLY A 169 6.52 4.69 -4.68
C GLY A 169 6.39 4.73 -3.15
N ALA A 170 5.31 4.18 -2.62
CA ALA A 170 4.98 4.21 -1.19
C ALA A 170 5.82 3.26 -0.31
N ARG A 171 6.68 2.42 -0.86
CA ARG A 171 7.53 1.51 -0.03
C ARG A 171 8.45 2.27 0.90
N HIS A 172 8.94 3.44 0.48
CA HIS A 172 9.79 4.30 1.30
C HIS A 172 9.00 5.00 2.41
N LEU A 173 7.71 5.23 2.22
CA LEU A 173 6.84 5.90 3.18
C LEU A 173 6.75 5.11 4.50
N LYS A 174 6.64 3.79 4.41
CA LYS A 174 6.68 2.92 5.60
C LYS A 174 8.01 3.05 6.35
N ARG A 175 9.13 3.12 5.62
CA ARG A 175 10.47 3.31 6.23
C ARG A 175 10.63 4.69 6.85
N ALA A 176 10.11 5.74 6.19
CA ALA A 176 10.10 7.09 6.74
C ALA A 176 9.28 7.14 8.03
N ASN A 177 8.08 6.55 8.03
CA ASN A 177 7.24 6.45 9.21
C ASN A 177 7.95 5.69 10.36
N GLU A 178 8.59 4.55 10.07
CA GLU A 178 9.37 3.81 11.06
C GLU A 178 10.51 4.65 11.64
N ARG A 179 11.29 5.32 10.78
CA ARG A 179 12.45 6.12 11.18
C ARG A 179 12.09 7.37 11.97
N TYR A 180 11.12 8.14 11.46
CA TYR A 180 10.84 9.49 11.96
C TYR A 180 9.68 9.55 12.97
N VAL A 181 8.86 8.50 13.05
CA VAL A 181 7.72 8.46 13.98
C VAL A 181 7.89 7.32 14.99
N VAL A 182 7.99 6.08 14.54
CA VAL A 182 7.97 4.90 15.44
C VAL A 182 9.21 4.83 16.31
N CYS A 183 10.41 4.95 15.74
CA CYS A 183 11.67 4.87 16.51
C CYS A 183 11.81 5.98 17.56
N PRO A 184 11.52 7.27 17.25
CA PRO A 184 11.52 8.32 18.28
C PRO A 184 10.48 8.09 19.37
N MET A 185 9.27 7.71 19.04
CA MET A 185 8.22 7.41 20.03
C MET A 185 8.62 6.24 20.93
N ALA A 186 9.24 5.20 20.39
CA ALA A 186 9.74 4.07 21.18
C ALA A 186 10.79 4.52 22.19
N ARG A 187 11.67 5.48 21.83
CA ARG A 187 12.65 6.07 22.76
C ARG A 187 11.95 6.87 23.87
N LEU A 188 10.93 7.68 23.53
CA LEU A 188 10.17 8.44 24.52
C LEU A 188 9.47 7.52 25.52
N LEU A 189 8.94 6.38 25.06
CA LEU A 189 8.38 5.34 25.93
C LEU A 189 9.43 4.69 26.82
N ALA A 190 10.56 4.28 26.26
CA ALA A 190 11.64 3.62 27.00
C ALA A 190 12.25 4.51 28.08
N THR A 191 12.26 5.83 27.88
CA THR A 191 12.76 6.82 28.83
C THR A 191 11.68 7.38 29.76
N ALA A 192 10.48 6.82 29.74
CA ALA A 192 9.30 7.25 30.53
C ALA A 192 8.97 8.74 30.36
N GLN A 193 9.33 9.34 29.23
CA GLN A 193 8.98 10.73 28.92
C GLN A 193 7.51 10.89 28.51
N VAL A 194 6.86 9.79 28.08
CA VAL A 194 5.45 9.73 27.75
C VAL A 194 4.73 8.78 28.70
N ARG A 195 3.56 9.19 29.18
CA ARG A 195 2.76 8.44 30.14
C ARG A 195 1.44 8.00 29.50
N SER A 196 0.80 7.01 30.12
CA SER A 196 -0.53 6.59 29.72
C SER A 196 -1.52 7.76 29.73
N GLY A 197 -2.30 7.89 28.65
CA GLY A 197 -3.28 8.96 28.46
C GLY A 197 -2.70 10.28 27.96
N ASP A 198 -1.38 10.38 27.73
CA ASP A 198 -0.81 11.58 27.09
C ASP A 198 -1.23 11.66 25.61
N VAL A 199 -1.27 12.88 25.09
CA VAL A 199 -1.41 13.17 23.67
C VAL A 199 -0.12 13.83 23.18
N LEU A 200 0.51 13.25 22.17
CA LEU A 200 1.69 13.82 21.52
C LEU A 200 1.29 14.52 20.22
N LEU A 201 1.76 15.74 20.05
CA LEU A 201 1.74 16.44 18.76
C LEU A 201 3.09 16.23 18.10
N ILE A 202 3.08 15.70 16.88
CA ILE A 202 4.27 15.51 16.05
C ILE A 202 4.26 16.60 15.00
N ASP A 203 5.26 17.47 15.07
CA ASP A 203 5.35 18.67 14.25
C ASP A 203 6.71 18.80 13.58
N ARG A 204 6.81 19.65 12.57
CA ARG A 204 8.08 20.03 11.94
C ARG A 204 8.29 21.53 12.06
N HIS A 205 9.38 21.93 12.69
CA HIS A 205 9.79 23.33 12.66
C HIS A 205 10.52 23.70 11.36
N PRO A 206 10.30 24.88 10.82
CA PRO A 206 10.97 25.34 9.60
C PRO A 206 12.49 25.29 9.78
N GLY A 207 13.19 24.59 8.85
CA GLY A 207 14.65 24.49 8.87
C GLY A 207 15.22 23.31 9.65
N GLU A 208 14.40 22.51 10.34
CA GLU A 208 14.86 21.29 11.02
C GLU A 208 14.72 20.06 10.12
N GLU A 209 15.68 19.13 10.24
CA GLU A 209 15.68 17.85 9.54
C GLU A 209 14.97 16.74 10.30
N GLU A 210 14.46 17.02 11.50
CA GLU A 210 13.79 16.08 12.40
C GLU A 210 12.40 16.57 12.79
N LEU A 211 11.56 15.63 13.23
CA LEU A 211 10.24 15.94 13.78
C LEU A 211 10.34 16.24 15.27
N ALA A 212 9.66 17.27 15.70
CA ALA A 212 9.47 17.62 17.11
C ALA A 212 8.29 16.84 17.71
N PHE A 213 8.48 16.36 18.94
CA PHE A 213 7.45 15.63 19.69
C PHE A 213 7.05 16.47 20.91
N ILE A 214 5.88 17.06 20.84
CA ILE A 214 5.39 18.01 21.83
C ILE A 214 4.27 17.33 22.62
N ARG A 215 4.36 17.35 23.96
CA ARG A 215 3.28 16.85 24.81
C ARG A 215 2.19 17.90 24.87
N ASP A 216 0.98 17.54 24.44
CA ASP A 216 -0.20 18.38 24.58
C ASP A 216 -0.75 18.25 26.03
N ALA A 217 -0.41 19.23 26.86
CA ALA A 217 -0.79 19.24 28.27
C ALA A 217 -2.26 19.56 28.51
N GLU A 218 -2.94 20.18 27.54
CA GLU A 218 -4.31 20.66 27.70
C GLU A 218 -5.37 19.57 27.45
N GLN A 219 -5.02 18.49 26.77
CA GLN A 219 -5.97 17.44 26.38
C GLN A 219 -5.97 16.18 27.25
N ARG A 220 -5.37 16.21 28.42
CA ARG A 220 -5.27 15.06 29.34
C ARG A 220 -6.59 14.44 29.79
N SER A 221 -7.71 15.13 29.68
CA SER A 221 -8.94 14.75 30.38
C SER A 221 -10.12 14.28 29.53
N SER A 222 -10.10 14.39 28.20
CA SER A 222 -11.32 14.21 27.39
C SER A 222 -11.36 12.97 26.48
N TYR A 223 -10.28 12.21 26.34
CA TYR A 223 -10.16 11.23 25.24
C TYR A 223 -10.20 9.75 25.60
N ALA A 224 -10.51 9.38 26.81
CA ALA A 224 -10.72 7.97 27.17
C ALA A 224 -11.96 7.34 26.48
N GLN A 225 -12.78 8.10 25.78
CA GLN A 225 -14.07 7.63 25.24
C GLN A 225 -14.42 8.09 23.82
N MET A 226 -13.53 8.72 23.05
CA MET A 226 -13.88 9.11 21.68
C MET A 226 -13.16 8.28 20.62
N PRO A 227 -13.91 7.74 19.63
CA PRO A 227 -13.29 7.15 18.47
C PRO A 227 -12.49 8.22 17.72
N PHE A 228 -11.31 7.84 17.24
CA PHE A 228 -10.39 8.65 16.44
C PHE A 228 -11.13 9.22 15.20
N THR A 229 -11.61 10.43 15.29
CA THR A 229 -12.18 11.17 14.16
C THR A 229 -11.11 12.09 13.61
N MET A 230 -10.48 11.69 12.53
CA MET A 230 -9.66 12.58 11.73
C MET A 230 -10.54 13.65 11.08
N SER A 231 -10.08 14.89 11.15
CA SER A 231 -10.68 16.02 10.45
C SER A 231 -10.80 15.71 8.97
N ASN A 232 -12.02 15.47 8.53
CA ASN A 232 -12.40 15.36 7.15
C ASN A 232 -12.28 16.75 6.51
N SER A 233 -11.16 17.06 5.87
CA SER A 233 -11.01 18.22 4.99
C SER A 233 -11.83 18.06 3.70
N ARG A 234 -13.11 17.75 3.83
CA ARG A 234 -14.10 17.78 2.75
C ARG A 234 -15.17 18.81 3.04
N HIS A 235 -14.78 20.07 3.23
CA HIS A 235 -15.74 21.18 3.14
C HIS A 235 -14.99 22.47 2.84
N LEU A 236 -14.68 22.65 1.55
CA LEU A 236 -14.48 23.99 0.96
C LEU A 236 -14.43 23.84 -0.55
N MET A 237 -15.58 23.62 -1.17
CA MET A 237 -15.86 23.98 -2.56
C MET A 237 -17.33 23.64 -2.88
N THR A 238 -18.25 24.48 -2.44
CA THR A 238 -19.52 24.76 -3.15
C THR A 238 -20.25 25.89 -2.44
N ALA A 239 -19.90 27.12 -2.76
CA ALA A 239 -20.79 28.26 -2.62
C ALA A 239 -20.18 29.44 -3.39
N GLU A 240 -20.42 29.45 -4.70
CA GLU A 240 -20.50 30.69 -5.48
C GLU A 240 -20.88 30.33 -6.91
N ALA A 241 -22.16 30.21 -7.13
CA ALA A 241 -22.80 30.41 -8.42
C ALA A 241 -24.29 30.58 -8.24
N ARG A 242 -24.69 31.76 -7.77
CA ARG A 242 -26.01 32.36 -8.03
C ARG A 242 -25.89 33.85 -7.74
N GLY A 243 -25.87 34.64 -8.80
CA GLY A 243 -26.01 36.05 -8.87
C GLY A 243 -25.90 36.49 -10.31
#